data_577fa90d43a885ec2fa11b6c9c17d587
#
_entry.id   577fa90d43a885ec2fa11b6c9c17d587
#
_cell.length_a   1.000
_cell.length_b   1.000
_cell.length_c   1.000
_cell.angle_alpha   90.00
_cell.angle_beta   90.00
_cell.angle_gamma   90.00
#
_symmetry.space_group_name_H-M   'P 1'
#
loop_
_entity.id
_entity.type
_entity.pdbx_description
1 polymer ?
#
loop_
_entity_poly.entity_id
_entity_poly.type
_entity_poly.pdbx_seq_one_letter_code
_entity_poly.pdbx_strand_id
1 'polypeptide(L)'
;GVCLSLPWLECMAVEQKDRLKQRFFAGYFAYGVPMPADNAPDRMENGWFPVGTGKDYQAPVMHDSFMPLRDKITYLSGLSHPAMRSTSAHKGADYFLTGANILKTYDKQSVSIDQYLAPALGQDTRFQSLVMSSLGGINRPYRSSTLSFDRTGRPIPAQNKPAEIFRRMFGVVTDSEKNALASRGSIID
;
A
#
# COMPACT_ATOMS: atom_id res chain seq x y z
N GLY A 1 12.45 -19.21 -14.99
CA GLY A 1 12.12 -17.89 -14.47
C GLY A 1 11.07 -17.26 -15.36
N VAL A 2 9.91 -16.90 -14.82
CA VAL A 2 8.88 -16.13 -15.55
C VAL A 2 9.27 -14.67 -15.41
N CYS A 3 9.69 -14.04 -16.51
CA CYS A 3 9.92 -12.61 -16.57
C CYS A 3 8.55 -11.93 -16.75
N LEU A 4 7.98 -11.34 -15.70
CA LEU A 4 6.84 -10.46 -15.80
C LEU A 4 7.35 -9.09 -16.28
N SER A 5 7.26 -8.83 -17.59
CA SER A 5 7.41 -7.49 -18.11
C SER A 5 6.17 -6.70 -17.69
N LEU A 6 6.36 -5.73 -16.79
CA LEU A 6 5.33 -4.73 -16.54
C LEU A 6 5.06 -3.95 -17.83
N PRO A 7 3.82 -3.69 -18.21
CA PRO A 7 3.52 -2.86 -19.37
C PRO A 7 4.21 -1.49 -19.18
N TRP A 8 4.78 -0.98 -20.27
CA TRP A 8 5.40 0.34 -20.30
C TRP A 8 4.33 1.38 -19.93
N LEU A 9 4.46 1.96 -18.75
CA LEU A 9 3.54 3.01 -18.31
C LEU A 9 3.97 4.31 -19.00
N GLU A 10 3.01 5.05 -19.53
CA GLU A 10 3.26 6.34 -20.21
C GLU A 10 4.07 7.31 -19.35
N CYS A 11 3.95 7.22 -18.03
CA CYS A 11 4.76 8.00 -17.07
C CYS A 11 6.26 7.68 -17.12
N MET A 12 6.69 6.58 -17.75
CA MET A 12 8.11 6.25 -17.95
C MET A 12 8.68 6.90 -19.20
N ALA A 13 7.86 7.44 -20.09
CA ALA A 13 8.27 8.03 -21.37
C ALA A 13 8.47 9.55 -21.32
N VAL A 14 8.20 10.21 -20.19
CA VAL A 14 8.29 11.67 -20.07
C VAL A 14 9.75 12.09 -19.83
N GLU A 15 10.24 13.03 -20.62
CA GLU A 15 11.58 13.61 -20.42
C GLU A 15 11.76 14.21 -19.03
N GLN A 16 12.96 14.11 -18.49
CA GLN A 16 13.31 14.39 -17.10
C GLN A 16 12.95 15.79 -16.59
N LYS A 17 12.64 16.73 -17.49
CA LYS A 17 12.37 18.13 -17.17
C LYS A 17 10.94 18.40 -16.65
N ASP A 18 9.97 17.52 -16.98
CA ASP A 18 8.56 17.68 -16.62
C ASP A 18 7.97 16.47 -15.86
N ARG A 19 8.82 15.63 -15.26
CA ARG A 19 8.31 14.53 -14.45
C ARG A 19 7.52 15.07 -13.25
N LEU A 20 6.21 14.93 -13.30
CA LEU A 20 5.38 15.02 -12.11
C LEU A 20 6.00 14.12 -11.03
N LYS A 21 6.22 14.66 -9.84
CA LYS A 21 6.77 13.87 -8.72
C LYS A 21 5.87 12.67 -8.49
N GLN A 22 6.38 11.49 -8.81
CA GLN A 22 5.64 10.25 -8.63
C GLN A 22 5.43 9.99 -7.14
N ARG A 23 4.26 9.45 -6.80
CA ARG A 23 3.89 9.07 -5.44
C ARG A 23 3.31 7.66 -5.46
N PHE A 24 3.65 6.89 -4.47
CA PHE A 24 3.07 5.58 -4.23
C PHE A 24 2.09 5.68 -3.04
N PHE A 25 0.90 5.15 -3.21
CA PHE A 25 -0.09 5.05 -2.16
C PHE A 25 -0.59 3.60 -2.07
N ALA A 26 -0.59 3.03 -0.87
CA ALA A 26 -1.18 1.72 -0.60
C ALA A 26 -2.28 1.88 0.45
N GLY A 27 -3.49 1.47 0.12
CA GLY A 27 -4.64 1.41 1.03
C GLY A 27 -5.05 -0.03 1.28
N TYR A 28 -5.30 -0.39 2.53
CA TYR A 28 -5.69 -1.73 2.93
C TYR A 28 -6.97 -1.72 3.74
N PHE A 29 -7.92 -2.57 3.35
CA PHE A 29 -9.19 -2.80 4.04
C PHE A 29 -9.22 -4.22 4.56
N ALA A 30 -9.21 -4.36 5.88
CA ALA A 30 -8.99 -5.65 6.56
C ALA A 30 -10.11 -6.67 6.42
N TYR A 31 -11.32 -6.25 6.03
CA TYR A 31 -12.49 -7.13 6.00
C TYR A 31 -12.73 -7.84 4.67
N GLY A 32 -11.85 -7.64 3.70
CA GLY A 32 -12.04 -8.19 2.37
C GLY A 32 -13.14 -7.48 1.59
N VAL A 33 -13.63 -8.15 0.55
CA VAL A 33 -14.65 -7.62 -0.37
C VAL A 33 -15.76 -8.65 -0.58
N PRO A 34 -16.99 -8.24 -0.87
CA PRO A 34 -18.06 -9.17 -1.16
C PRO A 34 -17.78 -9.92 -2.48
N MET A 35 -17.95 -11.25 -2.43
CA MET A 35 -17.70 -12.13 -3.56
C MET A 35 -18.89 -13.09 -3.73
N PRO A 36 -20.02 -12.63 -4.27
CA PRO A 36 -21.10 -13.51 -4.65
C PRO A 36 -20.63 -14.57 -5.66
N ALA A 37 -21.29 -15.71 -5.70
CA ALA A 37 -20.99 -16.73 -6.69
C ALA A 37 -21.09 -16.18 -8.13
N ASP A 38 -20.35 -16.78 -9.06
CA ASP A 38 -20.29 -16.29 -10.44
C ASP A 38 -21.64 -16.26 -11.15
N ASN A 39 -22.55 -17.17 -10.76
CA ASN A 39 -23.92 -17.26 -11.28
C ASN A 39 -24.97 -16.60 -10.36
N ALA A 40 -24.55 -15.90 -9.31
CA ALA A 40 -25.50 -15.23 -8.41
C ALA A 40 -26.22 -14.08 -9.15
N PRO A 41 -27.55 -13.98 -9.02
CA PRO A 41 -28.34 -12.96 -9.73
C PRO A 41 -27.98 -11.52 -9.28
N ASP A 42 -27.50 -11.38 -8.06
CA ASP A 42 -27.10 -10.11 -7.44
C ASP A 42 -25.60 -9.80 -7.58
N ARG A 43 -24.88 -10.55 -8.40
CA ARG A 43 -23.43 -10.39 -8.57
C ARG A 43 -23.01 -8.96 -8.94
N MET A 44 -23.77 -8.33 -9.86
CA MET A 44 -23.46 -6.98 -10.31
C MET A 44 -23.90 -5.91 -9.31
N GLU A 45 -24.87 -6.22 -8.48
CA GLU A 45 -25.35 -5.30 -7.43
C GLU A 45 -24.45 -5.36 -6.19
N ASN A 46 -24.09 -6.56 -5.74
CA ASN A 46 -23.42 -6.79 -4.46
C ASN A 46 -21.98 -7.30 -4.58
N GLY A 47 -21.47 -7.52 -5.78
CA GLY A 47 -20.11 -8.01 -6.01
C GLY A 47 -19.07 -6.88 -6.06
N TRP A 48 -17.82 -7.25 -5.78
CA TRP A 48 -16.68 -6.34 -5.93
C TRP A 48 -15.99 -6.45 -7.28
N PHE A 49 -15.82 -7.67 -7.80
CA PHE A 49 -15.04 -7.88 -9.01
C PHE A 49 -15.84 -7.60 -10.28
N PRO A 50 -15.30 -6.79 -11.20
CA PRO A 50 -15.90 -6.59 -12.52
C PRO A 50 -16.08 -7.91 -13.28
N VAL A 51 -17.04 -7.92 -14.19
CA VAL A 51 -17.26 -9.02 -15.13
C VAL A 51 -16.65 -8.66 -16.49
N GLY A 52 -15.96 -9.60 -17.11
CA GLY A 52 -15.22 -9.40 -18.34
C GLY A 52 -13.78 -8.93 -18.11
N THR A 53 -13.08 -8.66 -19.19
CA THR A 53 -11.66 -8.27 -19.19
C THR A 53 -11.40 -7.13 -20.19
N GLY A 54 -10.20 -6.55 -20.10
CA GLY A 54 -9.80 -5.45 -20.99
C GLY A 54 -10.55 -4.15 -20.69
N LYS A 55 -10.84 -3.36 -21.70
CA LYS A 55 -11.49 -2.05 -21.55
C LYS A 55 -13.02 -2.14 -21.42
N ASP A 56 -13.59 -3.25 -21.84
CA ASP A 56 -15.05 -3.43 -21.94
C ASP A 56 -15.65 -4.16 -20.73
N TYR A 57 -14.91 -4.23 -19.62
CA TYR A 57 -15.41 -4.82 -18.39
C TYR A 57 -16.67 -4.11 -17.88
N GLN A 58 -17.56 -4.87 -17.28
CA GLN A 58 -18.74 -4.35 -16.59
C GLN A 58 -18.42 -4.20 -15.10
N ALA A 59 -18.49 -2.97 -14.61
CA ALA A 59 -18.23 -2.69 -13.19
C ALA A 59 -19.49 -2.96 -12.36
N PRO A 60 -19.36 -3.54 -11.16
CA PRO A 60 -20.45 -3.66 -10.20
C PRO A 60 -20.96 -2.27 -9.75
N VAL A 61 -22.23 -2.20 -9.33
CA VAL A 61 -22.89 -0.96 -8.89
C VAL A 61 -22.12 -0.25 -7.77
N MET A 62 -21.48 -1.00 -6.85
CA MET A 62 -20.68 -0.39 -5.79
C MET A 62 -19.44 0.40 -6.29
N HIS A 63 -19.11 0.29 -7.57
CA HIS A 63 -18.04 1.06 -8.19
C HIS A 63 -18.52 2.32 -8.91
N ASP A 64 -19.81 2.65 -8.89
CA ASP A 64 -20.36 3.78 -9.63
C ASP A 64 -19.65 5.10 -9.33
N SER A 65 -19.27 5.32 -8.07
CA SER A 65 -18.48 6.50 -7.67
C SER A 65 -17.08 6.57 -8.28
N PHE A 66 -16.55 5.45 -8.77
CA PHE A 66 -15.23 5.39 -9.44
C PHE A 66 -15.34 5.52 -10.97
N MET A 67 -16.53 5.37 -11.52
CA MET A 67 -16.72 5.35 -12.98
C MET A 67 -16.24 6.62 -13.70
N PRO A 68 -16.33 7.84 -13.14
CA PRO A 68 -15.68 9.00 -13.73
C PRO A 68 -14.18 8.90 -13.93
N LEU A 69 -13.52 7.96 -13.20
CA LEU A 69 -12.09 7.69 -13.28
C LEU A 69 -11.77 6.37 -13.98
N ARG A 70 -12.72 5.80 -14.72
CA ARG A 70 -12.60 4.46 -15.33
C ARG A 70 -11.31 4.27 -16.14
N ASP A 71 -10.90 5.27 -16.88
CA ASP A 71 -9.68 5.29 -17.70
C ASP A 71 -8.38 5.35 -16.87
N LYS A 72 -8.49 5.61 -15.58
CA LYS A 72 -7.37 5.68 -14.61
C LYS A 72 -7.31 4.46 -13.68
N ILE A 73 -8.29 3.55 -13.78
CA ILE A 73 -8.41 2.40 -12.85
C ILE A 73 -8.05 1.11 -13.58
N THR A 74 -7.23 0.29 -12.94
CA THR A 74 -6.95 -1.07 -13.37
C THR A 74 -7.33 -2.05 -12.26
N TYR A 75 -8.26 -2.95 -12.55
CA TYR A 75 -8.61 -4.04 -11.65
C TYR A 75 -7.67 -5.21 -11.86
N LEU A 76 -7.01 -5.64 -10.80
CA LEU A 76 -6.14 -6.80 -10.79
C LEU A 76 -6.79 -7.91 -9.97
N SER A 77 -7.19 -8.99 -10.61
CA SER A 77 -7.76 -10.17 -9.97
C SER A 77 -6.85 -11.39 -10.14
N GLY A 78 -7.10 -12.46 -9.39
CA GLY A 78 -6.33 -13.69 -9.47
C GLY A 78 -4.94 -13.63 -8.83
N LEU A 79 -4.55 -12.50 -8.24
CA LEU A 79 -3.30 -12.40 -7.49
C LEU A 79 -3.47 -13.01 -6.10
N SER A 80 -2.43 -13.66 -5.61
CA SER A 80 -2.42 -14.23 -4.27
C SER A 80 -1.00 -14.36 -3.72
N HIS A 81 -0.90 -14.50 -2.40
CA HIS A 81 0.33 -14.92 -1.72
C HIS A 81 0.30 -16.44 -1.51
N PRO A 82 0.94 -17.26 -2.36
CA PRO A 82 0.81 -18.72 -2.30
C PRO A 82 1.15 -19.32 -0.93
N ALA A 83 2.20 -18.77 -0.28
CA ALA A 83 2.65 -19.21 1.03
C ALA A 83 1.66 -18.87 2.17
N MET A 84 0.69 -18.00 1.92
CA MET A 84 -0.25 -17.48 2.93
C MET A 84 -1.70 -17.90 2.67
N ARG A 85 -1.99 -18.68 1.63
CA ARG A 85 -3.35 -19.10 1.27
C ARG A 85 -4.10 -19.86 2.38
N SER A 86 -3.38 -20.57 3.23
CA SER A 86 -3.95 -21.34 4.36
C SER A 86 -4.13 -20.50 5.63
N THR A 87 -3.79 -19.21 5.62
CA THR A 87 -3.93 -18.38 6.80
C THR A 87 -5.27 -17.68 6.89
N SER A 88 -5.61 -17.22 8.09
CA SER A 88 -6.76 -16.37 8.31
C SER A 88 -6.59 -15.02 7.60
N ALA A 89 -7.66 -14.51 7.00
CA ALA A 89 -7.72 -13.18 6.39
C ALA A 89 -7.32 -12.05 7.36
N HIS A 90 -7.51 -12.25 8.66
CA HIS A 90 -7.11 -11.28 9.70
C HIS A 90 -5.60 -11.03 9.79
N LYS A 91 -4.78 -11.86 9.16
CA LYS A 91 -3.32 -11.70 9.11
C LYS A 91 -2.86 -10.95 7.85
N GLY A 92 -3.77 -10.54 6.97
CA GLY A 92 -3.46 -9.96 5.67
C GLY A 92 -2.57 -8.72 5.75
N ALA A 93 -2.77 -7.84 6.74
CA ALA A 93 -1.97 -6.64 6.93
C ALA A 93 -0.47 -6.95 7.08
N ASP A 94 -0.13 -8.03 7.77
CA ASP A 94 1.25 -8.41 8.07
C ASP A 94 2.06 -8.83 6.84
N TYR A 95 1.42 -9.21 5.74
CA TYR A 95 2.12 -9.64 4.52
C TYR A 95 1.67 -8.93 3.23
N PHE A 96 0.72 -8.02 3.33
CA PHE A 96 0.14 -7.35 2.15
C PHE A 96 1.20 -6.65 1.28
N LEU A 97 2.08 -5.86 1.88
CA LEU A 97 3.12 -5.14 1.15
C LEU A 97 4.49 -5.83 1.16
N THR A 98 4.67 -6.89 1.95
CA THR A 98 5.94 -7.61 2.04
C THR A 98 5.97 -8.89 1.21
N GLY A 99 4.83 -9.54 1.00
CA GLY A 99 4.75 -10.88 0.43
C GLY A 99 5.42 -11.97 1.29
N ALA A 100 5.79 -11.67 2.53
CA ALA A 100 6.56 -12.55 3.40
C ALA A 100 5.72 -13.72 3.91
N ASN A 101 6.38 -14.86 4.17
CA ASN A 101 5.76 -15.99 4.85
C ASN A 101 5.86 -15.81 6.37
N ILE A 102 4.90 -15.08 6.95
CA ILE A 102 4.87 -14.78 8.38
C ILE A 102 4.69 -16.00 9.29
N LEU A 103 4.30 -17.15 8.75
CA LEU A 103 4.16 -18.40 9.53
C LEU A 103 5.51 -19.00 9.91
N LYS A 104 6.55 -18.70 9.12
CA LYS A 104 7.90 -19.23 9.37
C LYS A 104 8.75 -18.27 10.20
N THR A 105 8.65 -16.98 9.94
CA THR A 105 9.60 -16.00 10.49
C THR A 105 8.90 -14.64 10.67
N TYR A 106 8.00 -14.54 11.66
CA TYR A 106 7.33 -13.27 11.91
C TYR A 106 8.32 -12.15 12.26
N ASP A 107 9.35 -12.45 13.01
CA ASP A 107 10.34 -11.47 13.48
C ASP A 107 11.36 -11.06 12.41
N LYS A 108 11.28 -11.65 11.22
CA LYS A 108 12.17 -11.38 10.08
C LYS A 108 11.35 -11.21 8.81
N GLN A 109 10.51 -10.18 8.80
CA GLN A 109 9.79 -9.78 7.59
C GLN A 109 10.79 -9.30 6.53
N SER A 110 10.35 -9.29 5.28
CA SER A 110 11.04 -8.58 4.22
C SER A 110 10.68 -7.08 4.28
N VAL A 111 11.49 -6.25 3.63
CA VAL A 111 11.12 -4.85 3.41
C VAL A 111 9.79 -4.79 2.64
N SER A 112 8.89 -3.90 3.05
CA SER A 112 7.64 -3.66 2.31
C SER A 112 7.89 -2.81 1.06
N ILE A 113 7.07 -3.00 0.02
CA ILE A 113 7.25 -2.33 -1.27
C ILE A 113 7.24 -0.81 -1.15
N ASP A 114 6.41 -0.24 -0.26
CA ASP A 114 6.36 1.19 0.01
C ASP A 114 7.68 1.71 0.59
N GLN A 115 8.32 0.96 1.49
CA GLN A 115 9.61 1.32 2.07
C GLN A 115 10.79 1.02 1.13
N TYR A 116 10.62 0.08 0.22
CA TYR A 116 11.59 -0.15 -0.85
C TYR A 116 11.61 1.03 -1.84
N LEU A 117 10.44 1.56 -2.18
CA LEU A 117 10.29 2.69 -3.12
C LEU A 117 10.57 4.06 -2.48
N ALA A 118 10.39 4.20 -1.16
CA ALA A 118 10.44 5.47 -0.46
C ALA A 118 11.73 6.29 -0.72
N PRO A 119 12.94 5.71 -0.72
CA PRO A 119 14.17 6.48 -1.01
C PRO A 119 14.18 7.07 -2.42
N ALA A 120 13.70 6.32 -3.40
CA ALA A 120 13.71 6.77 -4.80
C ALA A 120 12.62 7.81 -5.08
N LEU A 121 11.42 7.63 -4.53
CA LEU A 121 10.30 8.54 -4.77
C LEU A 121 10.32 9.76 -3.86
N GLY A 122 10.94 9.65 -2.71
CA GLY A 122 10.90 10.68 -1.66
C GLY A 122 12.19 11.47 -1.46
N GLN A 123 13.23 11.31 -2.31
CA GLN A 123 14.54 11.94 -2.08
C GLN A 123 14.47 13.47 -2.01
N ASP A 124 13.55 14.10 -2.74
CA ASP A 124 13.35 15.56 -2.74
C ASP A 124 12.14 16.00 -1.91
N THR A 125 11.67 15.15 -1.01
CA THR A 125 10.49 15.45 -0.18
C THR A 125 10.87 15.56 1.29
N ARG A 126 10.10 16.35 2.05
CA ARG A 126 10.28 16.50 3.49
C ARG A 126 10.19 15.17 4.25
N PHE A 127 9.36 14.25 3.75
CA PHE A 127 9.18 12.90 4.29
C PHE A 127 9.19 11.91 3.13
N GLN A 128 10.06 10.93 3.21
CA GLN A 128 10.13 9.87 2.19
C GLN A 128 8.91 8.95 2.21
N SER A 129 8.35 8.74 3.41
CA SER A 129 7.13 7.93 3.58
C SER A 129 6.27 8.46 4.74
N LEU A 130 4.97 8.15 4.67
CA LEU A 130 4.01 8.43 5.72
C LEU A 130 3.17 7.18 5.95
N VAL A 131 3.29 6.59 7.13
CA VAL A 131 2.57 5.37 7.52
C VAL A 131 1.44 5.75 8.47
N MET A 132 0.22 5.43 8.09
CA MET A 132 -0.98 5.79 8.84
C MET A 132 -1.92 4.60 9.01
N SER A 133 -2.62 4.54 10.12
CA SER A 133 -3.73 3.60 10.32
C SER A 133 -4.74 4.14 11.34
N SER A 134 -5.92 3.56 11.39
CA SER A 134 -6.96 3.94 12.36
C SER A 134 -6.57 3.65 13.81
N LEU A 135 -5.75 2.63 14.05
CA LEU A 135 -5.33 2.22 15.39
C LEU A 135 -3.99 2.83 15.83
N GLY A 136 -3.13 3.19 14.89
CA GLY A 136 -1.79 3.66 15.19
C GLY A 136 -0.84 2.58 15.76
N GLY A 137 0.45 2.94 15.87
CA GLY A 137 1.48 2.04 16.38
C GLY A 137 1.74 0.84 15.48
N ILE A 138 2.28 -0.23 16.07
CA ILE A 138 2.55 -1.50 15.38
C ILE A 138 1.58 -2.61 15.79
N ASN A 139 0.92 -2.46 16.96
CA ASN A 139 0.09 -3.49 17.56
C ASN A 139 0.90 -4.77 17.85
N ARG A 140 0.33 -5.95 17.65
CA ARG A 140 0.94 -7.26 17.94
C ARG A 140 1.09 -8.10 16.67
N PRO A 141 2.01 -9.10 16.69
CA PRO A 141 2.16 -10.06 15.62
C PRO A 141 0.82 -10.67 15.16
N TYR A 142 0.68 -10.86 13.86
CA TYR A 142 -0.52 -11.37 13.18
C TYR A 142 -1.77 -10.47 13.30
N ARG A 143 -1.62 -9.26 13.81
CA ARG A 143 -2.66 -8.21 13.91
C ARG A 143 -2.02 -6.83 13.83
N SER A 144 -1.13 -6.62 12.88
CA SER A 144 -0.45 -5.35 12.72
C SER A 144 -1.41 -4.19 12.43
N SER A 145 -1.10 -3.06 13.05
CA SER A 145 -1.70 -1.77 12.70
C SER A 145 -0.91 -1.02 11.65
N THR A 146 0.11 -1.65 11.08
CA THR A 146 0.95 -1.09 10.01
C THR A 146 1.06 -2.07 8.86
N LEU A 147 1.24 -1.53 7.64
CA LEU A 147 1.55 -2.31 6.44
C LEU A 147 3.04 -2.24 6.11
N SER A 148 3.77 -1.34 6.77
CA SER A 148 5.13 -0.93 6.38
C SER A 148 6.18 -1.58 7.26
N PHE A 149 7.21 -2.14 6.62
CA PHE A 149 8.34 -2.80 7.26
C PHE A 149 9.64 -2.27 6.66
N ASP A 150 10.59 -1.94 7.51
CA ASP A 150 11.88 -1.40 7.12
C ASP A 150 12.78 -2.44 6.41
N ARG A 151 13.98 -2.03 5.98
CA ARG A 151 14.95 -2.91 5.30
C ARG A 151 15.45 -4.07 6.16
N THR A 152 15.29 -3.98 7.49
CA THR A 152 15.64 -5.05 8.43
C THR A 152 14.46 -5.96 8.74
N GLY A 153 13.28 -5.70 8.14
CA GLY A 153 12.06 -6.45 8.37
C GLY A 153 11.32 -6.08 9.65
N ARG A 154 11.62 -4.90 10.25
CA ARG A 154 10.93 -4.41 11.43
C ARG A 154 9.72 -3.57 11.06
N PRO A 155 8.58 -3.71 11.77
CA PRO A 155 7.41 -2.91 11.49
C PRO A 155 7.63 -1.44 11.83
N ILE A 156 7.20 -0.56 10.93
CA ILE A 156 7.22 0.89 11.12
C ILE A 156 5.91 1.33 11.80
N PRO A 157 5.97 2.01 12.94
CA PRO A 157 4.76 2.42 13.64
C PRO A 157 3.89 3.37 12.81
N ALA A 158 2.60 3.05 12.67
CA ALA A 158 1.64 3.88 11.99
C ALA A 158 1.16 5.04 12.88
N GLN A 159 0.84 6.18 12.27
CA GLN A 159 0.27 7.35 12.91
C GLN A 159 -1.26 7.31 12.80
N ASN A 160 -1.96 7.73 13.85
CA ASN A 160 -3.43 7.73 13.90
C ASN A 160 -4.05 9.03 14.39
N LYS A 161 -3.25 10.07 14.61
CA LYS A 161 -3.72 11.36 15.09
C LYS A 161 -3.68 12.41 13.97
N PRO A 162 -4.81 12.75 13.34
CA PRO A 162 -4.82 13.65 12.17
C PRO A 162 -4.16 15.00 12.43
N ALA A 163 -4.38 15.59 13.62
CA ALA A 163 -3.78 16.87 13.98
C ALA A 163 -2.25 16.82 14.12
N GLU A 164 -1.70 15.69 14.60
CA GLU A 164 -0.26 15.48 14.69
C GLU A 164 0.33 15.23 13.31
N ILE A 165 -0.35 14.43 12.47
CA ILE A 165 0.02 14.18 11.08
C ILE A 165 0.05 15.51 10.31
N PHE A 166 -1.01 16.32 10.42
CA PHE A 166 -1.09 17.64 9.76
C PHE A 166 0.05 18.56 10.22
N ARG A 167 0.27 18.67 11.53
CA ARG A 167 1.35 19.47 12.11
C ARG A 167 2.72 19.02 11.61
N ARG A 168 2.94 17.72 11.52
CA ARG A 168 4.17 17.16 10.99
C ARG A 168 4.36 17.47 9.51
N MET A 169 3.30 17.40 8.71
CA MET A 169 3.37 17.65 7.27
C MET A 169 3.54 19.14 6.93
N PHE A 170 2.81 20.01 7.62
CA PHE A 170 2.65 21.43 7.24
C PHE A 170 3.14 22.42 8.31
N GLY A 171 3.41 21.97 9.53
CA GLY A 171 3.91 22.83 10.60
C GLY A 171 5.30 23.38 10.32
N VAL A 172 5.61 24.51 10.95
CA VAL A 172 6.97 25.07 10.93
C VAL A 172 7.89 24.13 11.69
N VAL A 173 9.00 23.73 11.06
CA VAL A 173 10.02 22.90 11.71
C VAL A 173 10.87 23.78 12.59
N THR A 174 10.80 23.62 13.88
CA THR A 174 11.73 24.25 14.83
C THR A 174 13.14 23.70 14.65
N ASP A 175 14.17 24.45 15.05
CA ASP A 175 15.56 23.97 14.94
C ASP A 175 15.81 22.70 15.76
N SER A 176 15.09 22.53 16.87
CA SER A 176 15.09 21.31 17.66
C SER A 176 14.55 20.11 16.87
N GLU A 177 13.47 20.28 16.11
CA GLU A 177 12.91 19.23 15.25
C GLU A 177 13.80 18.90 14.05
N LYS A 178 14.48 19.90 13.47
CA LYS A 178 15.49 19.68 12.41
C LYS A 178 16.63 18.81 12.90
N ASN A 179 17.14 19.09 14.10
CA ASN A 179 18.23 18.32 14.71
C ASN A 179 17.78 16.90 15.05
N ALA A 180 16.55 16.71 15.52
CA ALA A 180 15.97 15.40 15.80
C ALA A 180 15.69 14.59 14.52
N LEU A 181 15.35 15.24 13.41
CA LEU A 181 15.20 14.59 12.09
C LEU A 181 16.55 14.20 11.49
N ALA A 182 17.56 15.06 11.62
CA ALA A 182 18.92 14.75 11.18
C ALA A 182 19.54 13.59 11.95
N SER A 183 19.32 13.52 13.27
CA SER A 183 19.80 12.39 14.10
C SER A 183 19.08 11.08 13.79
N ARG A 184 17.84 11.11 13.30
CA ARG A 184 17.10 9.91 12.87
C ARG A 184 17.53 9.42 11.48
N GLY A 185 17.98 10.31 10.60
CA GLY A 185 18.57 9.94 9.30
C GLY A 185 19.86 9.15 9.43
N SER A 186 20.64 9.37 10.50
CA SER A 186 21.88 8.64 10.76
C SER A 186 21.69 7.24 11.39
N ILE A 187 20.45 6.84 11.70
CA ILE A 187 20.13 5.49 12.23
C ILE A 187 19.74 4.52 11.09
N ILE A 188 19.71 5.02 9.84
CA ILE A 188 19.29 4.24 8.65
C ILE A 188 20.51 3.88 7.76
N ASP A 189 21.72 4.28 8.13
CA ASP A 189 22.98 3.84 7.49
C ASP A 189 23.48 2.51 8.04
#